data_efe144c5ba67547c7cc3f6a935fb6083
#
_entry.id   efe144c5ba67547c7cc3f6a935fb6083
#
_cell.length_a   1.000
_cell.length_b   1.000
_cell.length_c   1.000
_cell.angle_alpha   90.00
_cell.angle_beta   90.00
_cell.angle_gamma   90.00
#
_symmetry.space_group_name_H-M   'P 1'
#
loop_
_entity.id
_entity.type
_entity.pdbx_description
1 polymer ?
#
loop_
_entity_poly.entity_id
_entity_poly.type
_entity_poly.pdbx_seq_one_letter_code
_entity_poly.pdbx_strand_id
1 'polypeptide(L)'
;RYIPGPDIKLDDNGQPVLATSHMFHFSDNFIKNYMPYTIELGRSFVTLEYQSTRSDNKSIFALDNLWDGLGALAVIMPGCKYFFGKMTMYPSYNRKGGDMILYFLREHFGDKEHLVIPTKPLELEHDRKEFEQLFSEETFKEDYKILYREVRALGYKDAFVVAFVN
;
A
#
# COMPACT_ATOMS: atom_id res chain seq x y z
N ARG A 1 12.19 8.77 0.77
CA ARG A 1 12.16 9.59 2.01
C ARG A 1 11.42 8.81 3.09
N TYR A 2 11.90 8.87 4.32
CA TYR A 2 11.28 8.19 5.45
C TYR A 2 11.34 9.06 6.72
N ILE A 3 10.43 8.80 7.67
CA ILE A 3 10.40 9.43 8.98
C ILE A 3 10.20 8.31 10.02
N PRO A 4 11.15 8.12 10.96
CA PRO A 4 10.96 7.20 12.07
C PRO A 4 9.82 7.65 12.99
N GLY A 5 9.07 6.71 13.54
CA GLY A 5 7.95 6.99 14.44
C GLY A 5 8.28 7.88 15.63
N PRO A 6 9.42 7.68 16.32
CA PRO A 6 9.84 8.57 17.42
C PRO A 6 10.08 10.04 17.00
N ASP A 7 10.35 10.29 15.73
CA ASP A 7 10.58 11.63 15.18
C ASP A 7 9.30 12.32 14.67
N ILE A 8 8.17 11.57 14.66
CA ILE A 8 6.88 12.10 14.23
C ILE A 8 6.32 13.01 15.34
N LYS A 9 6.10 14.27 14.98
CA LYS A 9 5.47 15.24 15.90
C LYS A 9 3.96 15.01 15.93
N LEU A 10 3.34 15.32 17.07
CA LEU A 10 1.89 15.41 17.20
C LEU A 10 1.45 16.87 17.10
N ASP A 11 0.27 17.09 16.54
CA ASP A 11 -0.39 18.40 16.54
C ASP A 11 -1.11 18.67 17.87
N ASP A 12 -1.79 19.82 17.96
CA ASP A 12 -2.52 20.25 19.17
C ASP A 12 -3.70 19.29 19.52
N ASN A 13 -4.15 18.49 18.58
CA ASN A 13 -5.20 17.48 18.74
C ASN A 13 -4.64 16.08 19.04
N GLY A 14 -3.32 15.95 19.19
CA GLY A 14 -2.64 14.68 19.41
C GLY A 14 -2.53 13.80 18.16
N GLN A 15 -2.77 14.34 16.96
CA GLN A 15 -2.64 13.58 15.71
C GLN A 15 -1.24 13.71 15.12
N PRO A 16 -0.70 12.65 14.49
CA PRO A 16 0.60 12.68 13.84
C PRO A 16 0.69 13.71 12.72
N VAL A 17 1.76 14.50 12.68
CA VAL A 17 2.03 15.48 11.62
C VAL A 17 2.83 14.81 10.51
N LEU A 18 2.14 14.25 9.54
CA LEU A 18 2.68 13.52 8.40
C LEU A 18 2.20 14.14 7.09
N ALA A 19 2.83 13.78 5.98
CA ALA A 19 2.34 14.16 4.65
C ALA A 19 0.95 13.58 4.35
N THR A 20 0.54 12.55 5.06
CA THR A 20 -0.72 11.82 4.90
C THR A 20 -1.80 12.22 5.90
N SER A 21 -1.51 13.07 6.89
CA SER A 21 -2.43 13.41 7.99
C SER A 21 -3.76 14.03 7.54
N HIS A 22 -3.77 14.75 6.41
CA HIS A 22 -5.01 15.28 5.83
C HIS A 22 -5.93 14.22 5.20
N MET A 23 -5.44 12.99 5.03
CA MET A 23 -6.16 11.89 4.40
C MET A 23 -6.63 10.84 5.40
N PHE A 24 -6.00 10.77 6.55
CA PHE A 24 -6.25 9.74 7.54
C PHE A 24 -6.38 10.33 8.94
N HIS A 25 -7.20 9.68 9.74
CA HIS A 25 -7.25 9.84 11.19
C HIS A 25 -6.56 8.63 11.83
N PHE A 26 -5.63 8.88 12.74
CA PHE A 26 -4.89 7.83 13.42
C PHE A 26 -5.52 7.57 14.79
N SER A 27 -5.80 6.31 15.10
CA SER A 27 -6.39 5.95 16.38
C SER A 27 -5.38 6.13 17.53
N ASP A 28 -5.89 6.30 18.73
CA ASP A 28 -5.06 6.32 19.94
C ASP A 28 -4.21 5.06 20.09
N ASN A 29 -4.76 3.91 19.67
CA ASN A 29 -4.06 2.64 19.68
C ASN A 29 -2.85 2.68 18.74
N PHE A 30 -3.02 3.21 17.51
CA PHE A 30 -1.91 3.40 16.60
C PHE A 30 -0.84 4.31 17.18
N ILE A 31 -1.23 5.48 17.68
CA ILE A 31 -0.30 6.49 18.19
C ILE A 31 0.53 5.97 19.36
N LYS A 32 -0.10 5.24 20.29
CA LYS A 32 0.57 4.75 21.50
C LYS A 32 1.38 3.47 21.29
N ASN A 33 0.85 2.52 20.53
CA ASN A 33 1.36 1.15 20.49
C ASN A 33 2.05 0.76 19.19
N TYR A 34 1.80 1.47 18.09
CA TYR A 34 2.34 1.17 16.76
C TYR A 34 3.29 2.25 16.24
N MET A 35 2.91 3.52 16.33
CA MET A 35 3.70 4.63 15.78
C MET A 35 5.15 4.65 16.28
N PRO A 36 5.47 4.40 17.57
CA PRO A 36 6.87 4.39 18.03
C PRO A 36 7.76 3.35 17.33
N TYR A 37 7.15 2.31 16.78
CA TYR A 37 7.83 1.21 16.07
C TYR A 37 7.62 1.26 14.56
N THR A 38 7.04 2.33 14.05
CA THR A 38 6.69 2.50 12.62
C THR A 38 7.67 3.44 11.94
N ILE A 39 7.99 3.16 10.68
CA ILE A 39 8.64 4.09 9.78
C ILE A 39 7.62 4.53 8.73
N GLU A 40 7.33 5.84 8.63
CA GLU A 40 6.57 6.36 7.51
C GLU A 40 7.44 6.43 6.26
N LEU A 41 6.95 5.84 5.18
CA LEU A 41 7.57 5.86 3.86
C LEU A 41 6.83 6.88 2.99
N GLY A 42 7.56 7.89 2.53
CA GLY A 42 7.00 8.92 1.68
C GLY A 42 7.82 9.17 0.42
N ARG A 43 7.15 9.52 -0.68
CA ARG A 43 7.77 9.89 -1.96
C ARG A 43 8.76 8.84 -2.48
N SER A 44 8.38 7.57 -2.40
CA SER A 44 9.12 6.49 -3.02
C SER A 44 8.72 6.41 -4.49
N PHE A 45 9.65 6.64 -5.39
CA PHE A 45 9.45 6.52 -6.83
C PHE A 45 10.75 6.13 -7.52
N VAL A 46 10.62 5.42 -8.62
CA VAL A 46 11.72 5.16 -9.53
C VAL A 46 11.78 6.30 -10.54
N THR A 47 12.95 6.89 -10.76
CA THR A 47 13.11 7.98 -11.72
C THR A 47 12.74 7.51 -13.14
N LEU A 48 12.25 8.42 -13.98
CA LEU A 48 11.74 8.09 -15.32
C LEU A 48 12.76 7.35 -16.20
N GLU A 49 14.04 7.64 -16.01
CA GLU A 49 15.14 6.98 -16.73
C GLU A 49 15.22 5.47 -16.44
N TYR A 50 14.78 5.05 -15.26
CA TYR A 50 14.75 3.65 -14.80
C TYR A 50 13.35 3.02 -14.83
N GLN A 51 12.32 3.77 -15.24
CA GLN A 51 10.95 3.28 -15.43
C GLN A 51 10.72 2.74 -16.84
N SER A 52 11.75 2.25 -17.51
CA SER A 52 11.70 1.87 -18.91
C SER A 52 10.53 0.93 -19.22
N THR A 53 9.71 1.35 -20.17
CA THR A 53 8.72 0.51 -20.87
C THR A 53 9.38 -0.37 -21.92
N ARG A 54 10.68 -0.22 -22.13
CA ARG A 54 11.51 -1.04 -23.01
C ARG A 54 12.13 -2.14 -22.17
N SER A 55 12.28 -3.30 -22.74
CA SER A 55 12.80 -4.56 -22.21
C SER A 55 14.23 -4.52 -21.62
N ASP A 56 14.65 -3.40 -21.08
CA ASP A 56 15.93 -3.28 -20.39
C ASP A 56 15.78 -3.80 -18.95
N ASN A 57 16.58 -4.80 -18.62
CA ASN A 57 16.66 -5.42 -17.28
C ASN A 57 16.86 -4.41 -16.13
N LYS A 58 17.24 -3.17 -16.41
CA LYS A 58 17.49 -2.12 -15.41
C LYS A 58 16.24 -1.70 -14.61
N SER A 59 15.05 -1.77 -15.20
CA SER A 59 13.81 -1.36 -14.52
C SER A 59 13.35 -2.37 -13.46
N ILE A 60 13.58 -3.66 -13.70
CA ILE A 60 13.28 -4.73 -12.75
C ILE A 60 14.18 -4.58 -11.52
N PHE A 61 15.47 -4.39 -11.72
CA PHE A 61 16.42 -4.18 -10.62
C PHE A 61 16.17 -2.90 -9.81
N ALA A 62 15.58 -1.86 -10.41
CA ALA A 62 15.30 -0.62 -9.69
C ALA A 62 14.22 -0.80 -8.60
N LEU A 63 13.21 -1.63 -8.86
CA LEU A 63 12.18 -1.97 -7.86
C LEU A 63 12.75 -2.88 -6.77
N ASP A 64 13.53 -3.89 -7.15
CA ASP A 64 14.20 -4.79 -6.21
C ASP A 64 15.15 -4.00 -5.28
N ASN A 65 15.95 -3.07 -5.83
CA ASN A 65 16.81 -2.21 -5.02
C ASN A 65 16.02 -1.32 -4.04
N LEU A 66 14.80 -0.93 -4.37
CA LEU A 66 13.93 -0.18 -3.45
C LEU A 66 13.53 -1.07 -2.26
N TRP A 67 13.18 -2.33 -2.52
CA TRP A 67 12.85 -3.31 -1.47
C TRP A 67 14.06 -3.66 -0.61
N ASP A 68 15.23 -3.83 -1.22
CA ASP A 68 16.50 -4.01 -0.49
C ASP A 68 16.79 -2.82 0.42
N GLY A 69 16.51 -1.60 -0.04
CA GLY A 69 16.61 -0.38 0.77
C GLY A 69 15.67 -0.38 1.98
N LEU A 70 14.46 -0.91 1.85
CA LEU A 70 13.54 -1.09 2.99
C LEU A 70 14.06 -2.14 3.97
N GLY A 71 14.59 -3.25 3.46
CA GLY A 71 15.25 -4.26 4.28
C GLY A 71 16.44 -3.68 5.07
N ALA A 72 17.26 -2.86 4.43
CA ALA A 72 18.36 -2.17 5.09
C ALA A 72 17.89 -1.22 6.21
N LEU A 73 16.77 -0.50 6.03
CA LEU A 73 16.17 0.33 7.08
C LEU A 73 15.79 -0.50 8.32
N ALA A 74 15.21 -1.67 8.13
CA ALA A 74 14.85 -2.57 9.24
C ALA A 74 16.07 -3.04 10.03
N VAL A 75 17.21 -3.24 9.35
CA VAL A 75 18.48 -3.62 9.99
C VAL A 75 19.11 -2.45 10.74
N ILE A 76 19.12 -1.26 10.14
CA ILE A 76 19.72 -0.04 10.74
C ILE A 76 18.87 0.46 11.92
N MET A 77 17.57 0.22 11.90
CA MET A 77 16.61 0.65 12.92
C MET A 77 15.98 -0.58 13.59
N PRO A 78 16.67 -1.26 14.51
CA PRO A 78 16.21 -2.54 15.08
C PRO A 78 14.92 -2.42 15.91
N GLY A 79 14.50 -1.21 16.26
CA GLY A 79 13.18 -0.94 16.87
C GLY A 79 12.04 -0.91 15.88
N CYS A 80 12.30 -0.85 14.57
CA CYS A 80 11.26 -0.83 13.55
C CYS A 80 10.59 -2.20 13.42
N LYS A 81 9.26 -2.19 13.51
CA LYS A 81 8.41 -3.38 13.33
C LYS A 81 7.43 -3.22 12.17
N TYR A 82 7.14 -1.97 11.79
CA TYR A 82 6.10 -1.65 10.81
C TYR A 82 6.59 -0.59 9.84
N PHE A 83 6.16 -0.72 8.61
CA PHE A 83 6.24 0.34 7.62
C PHE A 83 4.84 0.87 7.34
N PHE A 84 4.70 2.19 7.27
CA PHE A 84 3.48 2.86 6.88
C PHE A 84 3.73 3.72 5.65
N GLY A 85 2.85 3.63 4.67
CA GLY A 85 2.94 4.43 3.46
C GLY A 85 1.63 4.40 2.69
N LYS A 86 1.48 5.33 1.75
CA LYS A 86 0.33 5.35 0.85
C LYS A 86 0.72 4.98 -0.56
N MET A 87 -0.17 4.31 -1.25
CA MET A 87 -0.14 4.19 -2.69
C MET A 87 -1.28 4.96 -3.32
N THR A 88 -1.06 5.48 -4.53
CA THR A 88 -2.06 6.26 -5.25
C THR A 88 -2.58 5.47 -6.43
N MET A 89 -3.89 5.25 -6.47
CA MET A 89 -4.61 4.82 -7.67
C MET A 89 -5.16 6.05 -8.37
N TYR A 90 -4.77 6.26 -9.62
CA TYR A 90 -5.27 7.39 -10.40
C TYR A 90 -6.67 7.11 -10.97
N PRO A 91 -7.57 8.13 -11.03
CA PRO A 91 -8.90 7.97 -11.64
C PRO A 91 -8.88 7.55 -13.11
N SER A 92 -7.73 7.74 -13.80
CA SER A 92 -7.53 7.31 -15.18
C SER A 92 -7.33 5.80 -15.34
N TYR A 93 -7.09 5.07 -14.23
CA TYR A 93 -6.98 3.63 -14.28
C TYR A 93 -8.36 2.98 -14.43
N ASN A 94 -8.38 1.75 -14.96
CA ASN A 94 -9.63 1.00 -15.08
C ASN A 94 -10.28 0.84 -13.70
N ARG A 95 -11.50 1.34 -13.56
CA ARG A 95 -12.20 1.37 -12.27
C ARG A 95 -12.47 -0.02 -11.72
N LYS A 96 -12.89 -0.94 -12.56
CA LYS A 96 -13.17 -2.33 -12.14
C LYS A 96 -11.92 -3.00 -11.59
N GLY A 97 -10.77 -2.81 -12.22
CA GLY A 97 -9.50 -3.33 -11.71
C GLY A 97 -9.10 -2.70 -10.38
N GLY A 98 -9.35 -1.39 -10.19
CA GLY A 98 -9.16 -0.72 -8.90
C GLY A 98 -10.06 -1.29 -7.81
N ASP A 99 -11.34 -1.51 -8.10
CA ASP A 99 -12.29 -2.10 -7.17
C ASP A 99 -11.94 -3.54 -6.79
N MET A 100 -11.45 -4.34 -7.76
CA MET A 100 -10.93 -5.69 -7.49
C MET A 100 -9.76 -5.67 -6.50
N ILE A 101 -8.80 -4.77 -6.70
CA ILE A 101 -7.64 -4.60 -5.80
C ILE A 101 -8.13 -4.19 -4.41
N LEU A 102 -9.02 -3.20 -4.31
CA LEU A 102 -9.57 -2.75 -3.03
C LEU A 102 -10.34 -3.85 -2.30
N TYR A 103 -11.16 -4.60 -3.02
CA TYR A 103 -11.90 -5.72 -2.45
C TYR A 103 -10.94 -6.77 -1.89
N PHE A 104 -9.98 -7.23 -2.69
CA PHE A 104 -8.98 -8.20 -2.29
C PHE A 104 -8.19 -7.76 -1.05
N LEU A 105 -7.72 -6.51 -1.04
CA LEU A 105 -6.97 -5.97 0.10
C LEU A 105 -7.83 -5.90 1.38
N ARG A 106 -9.11 -5.54 1.26
CA ARG A 106 -10.03 -5.51 2.42
C ARG A 106 -10.30 -6.89 2.99
N GLU A 107 -10.46 -7.89 2.15
CA GLU A 107 -10.72 -9.27 2.60
C GLU A 107 -9.49 -9.89 3.27
N HIS A 108 -8.30 -9.73 2.68
CA HIS A 108 -7.09 -10.40 3.17
C HIS A 108 -6.27 -9.57 4.16
N PHE A 109 -6.31 -8.23 4.06
CA PHE A 109 -5.46 -7.32 4.81
C PHE A 109 -6.22 -6.17 5.48
N GLY A 110 -7.51 -6.29 5.65
CA GLY A 110 -8.33 -5.26 6.28
C GLY A 110 -7.82 -4.86 7.67
N ASP A 111 -7.83 -3.57 7.96
CA ASP A 111 -7.45 -3.02 9.27
C ASP A 111 -8.54 -3.31 10.31
N LYS A 112 -8.47 -4.49 10.91
CA LYS A 112 -9.45 -4.98 11.90
C LYS A 112 -9.40 -4.20 13.21
N GLU A 113 -8.30 -3.55 13.50
CA GLU A 113 -8.09 -2.76 14.72
C GLU A 113 -8.43 -1.28 14.52
N HIS A 114 -8.81 -0.87 13.31
CA HIS A 114 -9.08 0.52 12.96
C HIS A 114 -7.96 1.48 13.37
N LEU A 115 -6.72 1.07 13.06
CA LEU A 115 -5.52 1.82 13.42
C LEU A 115 -5.40 3.12 12.64
N VAL A 116 -5.73 3.07 11.34
CA VAL A 116 -5.62 4.20 10.42
C VAL A 116 -6.91 4.32 9.59
N ILE A 117 -7.71 5.32 9.91
CA ILE A 117 -9.04 5.49 9.34
C ILE A 117 -8.99 6.55 8.23
N PRO A 118 -9.38 6.25 7.00
CA PRO A 118 -9.41 7.24 5.93
C PRO A 118 -10.50 8.29 6.18
N THR A 119 -10.18 9.58 6.01
CA THR A 119 -11.13 10.69 6.14
C THR A 119 -12.22 10.61 5.06
N LYS A 120 -11.86 10.10 3.88
CA LYS A 120 -12.77 9.85 2.75
C LYS A 120 -12.54 8.43 2.27
N PRO A 121 -13.23 7.43 2.82
CA PRO A 121 -13.07 6.05 2.39
C PRO A 121 -13.47 5.88 0.91
N LEU A 122 -12.71 5.08 0.19
CA LEU A 122 -13.06 4.69 -1.17
C LEU A 122 -14.17 3.65 -1.09
N GLU A 123 -15.23 3.87 -1.87
CA GLU A 123 -16.31 2.91 -2.04
C GLU A 123 -16.13 2.15 -3.34
N LEU A 124 -16.58 0.89 -3.36
CA LEU A 124 -16.62 0.10 -4.59
C LEU A 124 -17.78 0.59 -5.45
N GLU A 125 -17.53 0.81 -6.74
CA GLU A 125 -18.57 1.17 -7.71
C GLU A 125 -19.22 -0.07 -8.35
N HIS A 126 -18.47 -1.20 -8.35
CA HIS A 126 -18.97 -2.48 -8.91
C HIS A 126 -19.55 -3.35 -7.81
N ASP A 127 -20.44 -4.28 -8.22
CA ASP A 127 -21.14 -5.15 -7.27
C ASP A 127 -20.17 -6.05 -6.51
N ARG A 128 -20.21 -5.94 -5.19
CA ARG A 128 -19.42 -6.76 -4.28
C ARG A 128 -19.61 -8.26 -4.51
N LYS A 129 -20.83 -8.71 -4.84
CA LYS A 129 -21.11 -10.11 -5.10
C LYS A 129 -20.34 -10.69 -6.29
N GLU A 130 -20.05 -9.86 -7.29
CA GLU A 130 -19.21 -10.29 -8.41
C GLU A 130 -17.80 -10.66 -7.91
N PHE A 131 -17.24 -9.86 -7.00
CA PHE A 131 -15.92 -10.11 -6.44
C PHE A 131 -15.91 -11.27 -5.43
N GLU A 132 -16.97 -11.42 -4.64
CA GLU A 132 -17.15 -12.58 -3.74
C GLU A 132 -17.15 -13.90 -4.53
N GLN A 133 -17.79 -13.94 -5.69
CA GLN A 133 -17.76 -15.12 -6.56
C GLN A 133 -16.41 -15.34 -7.22
N LEU A 134 -15.73 -14.26 -7.58
CA LEU A 134 -14.42 -14.31 -8.23
C LEU A 134 -13.31 -14.79 -7.29
N PHE A 135 -13.34 -14.34 -6.03
CA PHE A 135 -12.35 -14.65 -5.00
C PHE A 135 -12.91 -15.63 -3.97
N SER A 136 -13.37 -16.79 -4.46
CA SER A 136 -14.01 -17.82 -3.63
C SER A 136 -13.08 -18.95 -3.18
N GLU A 137 -11.80 -18.89 -3.53
CA GLU A 137 -10.82 -19.97 -3.30
C GLU A 137 -10.30 -20.05 -1.85
N GLU A 138 -10.78 -19.19 -0.93
CA GLU A 138 -10.48 -19.18 0.51
C GLU A 138 -9.00 -19.02 0.88
N THR A 139 -8.08 -19.07 -0.08
CA THR A 139 -6.64 -18.88 0.19
C THR A 139 -6.11 -17.62 -0.50
N PHE A 140 -5.35 -16.84 0.26
CA PHE A 140 -4.67 -15.66 -0.27
C PHE A 140 -3.91 -15.94 -1.58
N LYS A 141 -3.20 -17.06 -1.65
CA LYS A 141 -2.35 -17.38 -2.81
C LYS A 141 -3.14 -17.62 -4.09
N GLU A 142 -4.26 -18.27 -4.01
CA GLU A 142 -5.09 -18.55 -5.18
C GLU A 142 -5.87 -17.31 -5.61
N ASP A 143 -6.46 -16.59 -4.66
CA ASP A 143 -7.12 -15.30 -4.92
C ASP A 143 -6.16 -14.28 -5.52
N TYR A 144 -4.90 -14.25 -5.07
CA TYR A 144 -3.88 -13.39 -5.67
C TYR A 144 -3.59 -13.73 -7.13
N LYS A 145 -3.53 -14.99 -7.50
CA LYS A 145 -3.35 -15.42 -8.89
C LYS A 145 -4.52 -14.95 -9.78
N ILE A 146 -5.73 -15.05 -9.25
CA ILE A 146 -6.95 -14.60 -9.93
C ILE A 146 -6.88 -13.08 -10.10
N LEU A 147 -6.64 -12.34 -9.01
CA LEU A 147 -6.49 -10.88 -9.04
C LEU A 147 -5.47 -10.44 -10.09
N TYR A 148 -4.27 -11.01 -10.05
CA TYR A 148 -3.19 -10.68 -10.97
C TYR A 148 -3.57 -10.86 -12.43
N ARG A 149 -4.23 -11.99 -12.75
CA ARG A 149 -4.70 -12.28 -14.12
C ARG A 149 -5.75 -11.28 -14.59
N GLU A 150 -6.77 -11.03 -13.76
CA GLU A 150 -7.91 -10.19 -14.12
C GLU A 150 -7.51 -8.71 -14.25
N VAL A 151 -6.74 -8.18 -13.32
CA VAL A 151 -6.32 -6.77 -13.39
C VAL A 151 -5.33 -6.52 -14.53
N ARG A 152 -4.50 -7.49 -14.90
CA ARG A 152 -3.68 -7.40 -16.11
C ARG A 152 -4.52 -7.36 -17.38
N ALA A 153 -5.54 -8.17 -17.47
CA ALA A 153 -6.48 -8.16 -18.60
C ALA A 153 -7.18 -6.79 -18.76
N LEU A 154 -7.34 -6.05 -17.66
CA LEU A 154 -7.88 -4.69 -17.64
C LEU A 154 -6.84 -3.58 -17.88
N GLY A 155 -5.60 -3.95 -18.22
CA GLY A 155 -4.54 -3.02 -18.61
C GLY A 155 -3.63 -2.51 -17.49
N TYR A 156 -3.72 -3.09 -16.29
CA TYR A 156 -2.76 -2.78 -15.22
C TYR A 156 -1.39 -3.39 -15.52
N LYS A 157 -0.33 -2.65 -15.21
CA LYS A 157 1.04 -3.14 -15.35
C LYS A 157 1.40 -4.04 -14.16
N ASP A 158 2.21 -5.05 -14.39
CA ASP A 158 2.64 -6.03 -13.39
C ASP A 158 3.22 -5.39 -12.13
N ALA A 159 4.14 -4.45 -12.29
CA ALA A 159 4.76 -3.74 -11.17
C ALA A 159 3.75 -3.02 -10.28
N PHE A 160 2.64 -2.54 -10.84
CA PHE A 160 1.60 -1.88 -10.08
C PHE A 160 0.85 -2.84 -9.17
N VAL A 161 0.49 -4.02 -9.68
CA VAL A 161 -0.24 -5.04 -8.90
C VAL A 161 0.65 -5.57 -7.76
N VAL A 162 1.91 -5.88 -8.06
CA VAL A 162 2.89 -6.33 -7.06
C VAL A 162 3.06 -5.30 -5.96
N ALA A 163 3.20 -4.02 -6.31
CA ALA A 163 3.40 -2.95 -5.34
C ALA A 163 2.19 -2.71 -4.42
N PHE A 164 0.96 -3.10 -4.83
CA PHE A 164 -0.23 -2.99 -4.00
C PHE A 164 -0.41 -4.15 -3.03
N VAL A 165 0.12 -5.32 -3.36
CA VAL A 165 -0.19 -6.57 -2.65
C VAL A 165 0.99 -7.08 -1.81
N ASN A 166 2.21 -6.60 -2.07
CA ASN A 166 3.37 -6.87 -1.22
C ASN A 166 3.55 -5.77 -0.18
#